data_5efbeb335c406d57b73ac2f69ea6291b
#
_entry.id   5efbeb335c406d57b73ac2f69ea6291b
#
_cell.length_a   1.000
_cell.length_b   1.000
_cell.length_c   1.000
_cell.angle_alpha   90.00
_cell.angle_beta   90.00
_cell.angle_gamma   90.00
#
_symmetry.space_group_name_H-M   'P 1'
#
loop_
_entity.id
_entity.type
_entity.pdbx_description
1 polymer ?
#
loop_
_entity_poly.entity_id
_entity_poly.type
_entity_poly.pdbx_seq_one_letter_code
_entity_poly.pdbx_strand_id
1 'polypeptide(L)'
;MSKATLERFYGAFRQLDGEAMQACYAPNARFDDEAFSLSGREEIGAMWRMLCDAVKTKGRDDWALEYSTAENTAHWEPRYRFSATGRLVHNIIDAEFTFDAAGLILTHRDRFDFWRWSRQALGAPGFLLGWSGFLRGKVRAQAAKGLAIYRKKSK
;
A
#
# COMPACT_ATOMS: atom_id res chain seq x y z
N MET A 1 -4.74 -1.29 -22.39
CA MET A 1 -5.64 -1.79 -21.32
C MET A 1 -4.99 -1.75 -19.95
N SER A 2 -3.77 -2.28 -19.80
CA SER A 2 -3.07 -2.32 -18.50
C SER A 2 -2.77 -0.93 -17.96
N LYS A 3 -2.29 -0.01 -18.80
CA LYS A 3 -2.06 1.37 -18.38
C LYS A 3 -3.35 2.06 -17.92
N ALA A 4 -4.46 1.80 -18.61
CA ALA A 4 -5.77 2.36 -18.23
C ALA A 4 -6.21 1.86 -16.85
N THR A 5 -5.96 0.58 -16.56
CA THR A 5 -6.25 0.00 -15.24
C THR A 5 -5.40 0.68 -14.16
N LEU A 6 -4.10 0.91 -14.42
CA LEU A 6 -3.20 1.57 -13.48
C LEU A 6 -3.62 3.03 -13.25
N GLU A 7 -4.01 3.75 -14.29
CA GLU A 7 -4.51 5.12 -14.14
C GLU A 7 -5.76 5.16 -13.27
N ARG A 8 -6.66 4.20 -13.47
CA ARG A 8 -7.87 4.08 -12.67
C ARG A 8 -7.55 3.75 -11.20
N PHE A 9 -6.58 2.85 -10.99
CA PHE A 9 -6.16 2.42 -9.66
C PHE A 9 -5.56 3.60 -8.86
N TYR A 10 -4.57 4.29 -9.43
CA TYR A 10 -3.92 5.40 -8.72
C TYR A 10 -4.82 6.63 -8.63
N GLY A 11 -5.69 6.85 -9.58
CA GLY A 11 -6.71 7.90 -9.49
C GLY A 11 -7.66 7.67 -8.33
N ALA A 12 -8.09 6.42 -8.14
CA ALA A 12 -8.90 6.03 -6.97
C ALA A 12 -8.13 6.21 -5.67
N PHE A 13 -6.85 5.83 -5.65
CA PHE A 13 -6.01 5.97 -4.47
C PHE A 13 -5.83 7.44 -4.07
N ARG A 14 -5.61 8.31 -5.05
CA ARG A 14 -5.50 9.75 -4.80
C ARG A 14 -6.75 10.27 -4.10
N GLN A 15 -7.93 9.75 -4.46
CA GLN A 15 -9.21 10.12 -3.85
C GLN A 15 -9.53 9.32 -2.59
N LEU A 16 -8.63 8.42 -2.15
CA LEU A 16 -8.83 7.55 -0.99
C LEU A 16 -10.05 6.63 -1.14
N ASP A 17 -10.30 6.16 -2.35
CA ASP A 17 -11.40 5.26 -2.67
C ASP A 17 -10.90 3.82 -2.73
N GLY A 18 -10.84 3.17 -1.57
CA GLY A 18 -10.31 1.81 -1.45
C GLY A 18 -11.16 0.76 -2.16
N GLU A 19 -12.47 0.97 -2.27
CA GLU A 19 -13.34 0.04 -3.01
C GLU A 19 -13.05 0.07 -4.51
N ALA A 20 -12.86 1.27 -5.07
CA ALA A 20 -12.51 1.40 -6.47
C ALA A 20 -11.11 0.81 -6.75
N MET A 21 -10.18 0.94 -5.81
CA MET A 21 -8.87 0.28 -5.92
C MET A 21 -9.04 -1.24 -5.95
N GLN A 22 -9.84 -1.78 -5.05
CA GLN A 22 -10.11 -3.23 -4.99
C GLN A 22 -10.69 -3.75 -6.31
N ALA A 23 -11.56 -2.99 -6.94
CA ALA A 23 -12.19 -3.38 -8.20
C ALA A 23 -11.20 -3.51 -9.37
N CYS A 24 -10.00 -2.95 -9.24
CA CYS A 24 -8.95 -3.07 -10.26
C CYS A 24 -8.22 -4.40 -10.24
N TYR A 25 -8.40 -5.23 -9.21
CA TYR A 25 -7.72 -6.51 -9.06
C TYR A 25 -8.54 -7.68 -9.58
N ALA A 26 -7.84 -8.68 -10.14
CA ALA A 26 -8.44 -9.96 -10.49
C ALA A 26 -8.82 -10.72 -9.20
N PRO A 27 -9.83 -11.62 -9.26
CA PRO A 27 -10.25 -12.38 -8.06
C PRO A 27 -9.12 -13.16 -7.40
N ASN A 28 -8.18 -13.68 -8.18
CA ASN A 28 -7.04 -14.49 -7.71
C ASN A 28 -5.73 -13.70 -7.69
N ALA A 29 -5.80 -12.38 -7.56
CA ALA A 29 -4.62 -11.52 -7.57
C ALA A 29 -3.69 -11.77 -6.39
N ARG A 30 -2.45 -11.36 -6.55
CA ARG A 30 -1.43 -11.42 -5.50
C ARG A 30 -0.76 -10.07 -5.34
N PHE A 31 -0.51 -9.69 -4.08
CA PHE A 31 0.18 -8.45 -3.73
C PHE A 31 1.33 -8.73 -2.78
N ASP A 32 2.48 -8.14 -3.05
CA ASP A 32 3.67 -8.25 -2.19
C ASP A 32 4.34 -6.87 -2.07
N ASP A 33 4.67 -6.48 -0.84
CA ASP A 33 5.54 -5.34 -0.57
C ASP A 33 6.41 -5.65 0.65
N GLU A 34 7.04 -4.63 1.22
CA GLU A 34 7.92 -4.82 2.38
C GLU A 34 7.15 -5.17 3.66
N ALA A 35 5.87 -4.85 3.73
CA ALA A 35 5.04 -5.07 4.91
C ALA A 35 4.02 -6.19 4.75
N PHE A 36 3.52 -6.42 3.53
CA PHE A 36 2.42 -7.35 3.28
C PHE A 36 2.76 -8.38 2.21
N SER A 37 2.17 -9.57 2.34
CA SER A 37 2.14 -10.60 1.31
C SER A 37 0.74 -11.17 1.32
N LEU A 38 -0.07 -10.81 0.32
CA LEU A 38 -1.52 -11.04 0.33
C LEU A 38 -1.98 -11.78 -0.92
N SER A 39 -3.03 -12.58 -0.78
CA SER A 39 -3.61 -13.36 -1.87
C SER A 39 -5.11 -13.14 -1.93
N GLY A 40 -5.60 -12.85 -3.13
CA GLY A 40 -7.01 -12.65 -3.39
C GLY A 40 -7.45 -11.20 -3.31
N ARG A 41 -8.38 -10.85 -4.20
CA ARG A 41 -8.89 -9.48 -4.30
C ARG A 41 -9.48 -8.97 -2.99
N GLU A 42 -10.15 -9.84 -2.23
CA GLU A 42 -10.78 -9.43 -0.98
C GLU A 42 -9.76 -9.01 0.08
N GLU A 43 -8.69 -9.79 0.23
CA GLU A 43 -7.64 -9.49 1.20
C GLU A 43 -6.84 -8.26 0.78
N ILE A 44 -6.47 -8.18 -0.50
CA ILE A 44 -5.73 -7.03 -1.04
C ILE A 44 -6.58 -5.76 -0.92
N GLY A 45 -7.86 -5.85 -1.29
CA GLY A 45 -8.79 -4.74 -1.19
C GLY A 45 -9.00 -4.28 0.24
N ALA A 46 -9.05 -5.21 1.19
CA ALA A 46 -9.16 -4.86 2.61
C ALA A 46 -7.95 -4.05 3.09
N MET A 47 -6.75 -4.40 2.63
CA MET A 47 -5.55 -3.63 2.94
C MET A 47 -5.67 -2.19 2.45
N TRP A 48 -6.06 -2.00 1.18
CA TRP A 48 -6.19 -0.64 0.63
C TRP A 48 -7.30 0.15 1.31
N ARG A 49 -8.44 -0.50 1.59
CA ARG A 49 -9.53 0.17 2.33
C ARG A 49 -9.09 0.59 3.73
N MET A 50 -8.31 -0.28 4.41
CA MET A 50 -7.77 0.04 5.74
C MET A 50 -6.86 1.27 5.69
N LEU A 51 -5.94 1.32 4.73
CA LEU A 51 -5.03 2.45 4.58
C LEU A 51 -5.78 3.74 4.22
N CYS A 52 -6.72 3.65 3.30
CA CYS A 52 -7.55 4.81 2.93
C CYS A 52 -8.36 5.32 4.12
N ASP A 53 -8.96 4.43 4.89
CA ASP A 53 -9.76 4.80 6.06
C ASP A 53 -8.90 5.46 7.14
N ALA A 54 -7.69 4.96 7.35
CA ALA A 54 -6.76 5.56 8.32
C ALA A 54 -6.41 7.00 7.93
N VAL A 55 -6.14 7.24 6.66
CA VAL A 55 -5.84 8.61 6.17
C VAL A 55 -7.07 9.51 6.31
N LYS A 56 -8.25 9.03 5.93
CA LYS A 56 -9.49 9.81 6.04
C LYS A 56 -9.79 10.20 7.49
N THR A 57 -9.46 9.33 8.44
CA THR A 57 -9.77 9.54 9.85
C THR A 57 -8.79 10.47 10.54
N LYS A 58 -7.48 10.33 10.27
CA LYS A 58 -6.45 11.03 11.05
C LYS A 58 -5.32 11.64 10.20
N GLY A 59 -5.55 12.01 8.96
CA GLY A 59 -4.44 12.54 8.19
C GLY A 59 -4.80 13.03 6.82
N ARG A 60 -6.06 13.34 6.60
CA ARG A 60 -6.52 13.76 5.28
C ARG A 60 -5.78 15.01 4.79
N ASP A 61 -5.47 15.95 5.68
CA ASP A 61 -4.79 17.19 5.30
C ASP A 61 -3.33 16.97 4.92
N ASP A 62 -2.73 15.86 5.36
CA ASP A 62 -1.35 15.51 5.05
C ASP A 62 -1.24 14.61 3.81
N TRP A 63 -2.38 14.14 3.28
CA TRP A 63 -2.39 13.17 2.18
C TRP A 63 -2.12 13.83 0.85
N ALA A 64 -1.17 13.30 0.11
CA ALA A 64 -0.93 13.64 -1.29
C ALA A 64 -0.35 12.42 -1.99
N LEU A 65 -0.67 12.26 -3.26
CA LEU A 65 -0.17 11.17 -4.08
C LEU A 65 0.27 11.68 -5.43
N GLU A 66 1.56 11.52 -5.72
CA GLU A 66 2.11 11.73 -7.05
C GLU A 66 2.38 10.36 -7.67
N TYR A 67 2.07 10.18 -8.95
CA TYR A 67 2.33 8.93 -9.63
C TYR A 67 2.52 9.11 -11.12
N SER A 68 3.24 8.17 -11.72
CA SER A 68 3.34 8.01 -13.17
C SER A 68 3.20 6.55 -13.51
N THR A 69 2.54 6.25 -14.64
CA THR A 69 2.25 4.88 -15.05
C THR A 69 2.82 4.58 -16.42
N ALA A 70 3.15 3.30 -16.64
CA ALA A 70 3.48 2.74 -17.94
C ALA A 70 2.58 1.52 -18.17
N GLU A 71 2.90 0.64 -19.11
CA GLU A 71 2.03 -0.49 -19.42
C GLU A 71 1.92 -1.49 -18.27
N ASN A 72 3.05 -1.80 -17.61
CA ASN A 72 3.06 -2.77 -16.53
C ASN A 72 3.94 -2.35 -15.35
N THR A 73 4.26 -1.06 -15.25
CA THR A 73 5.00 -0.50 -14.13
C THR A 73 4.41 0.82 -13.70
N ALA A 74 4.68 1.22 -12.47
CA ALA A 74 4.32 2.54 -11.97
C ALA A 74 5.37 3.02 -10.97
N HIS A 75 5.50 4.32 -10.88
CA HIS A 75 6.27 4.98 -9.83
C HIS A 75 5.29 5.84 -9.05
N TRP A 76 5.27 5.71 -7.70
CA TRP A 76 4.34 6.49 -6.91
C TRP A 76 4.97 6.95 -5.61
N GLU A 77 4.60 8.15 -5.17
CA GLU A 77 5.16 8.80 -4.00
C GLU A 77 4.03 9.35 -3.14
N PRO A 78 3.62 8.59 -2.11
CA PRO A 78 2.62 9.05 -1.17
C PRO A 78 3.26 9.91 -0.09
N ARG A 79 2.54 10.95 0.32
CA ARG A 79 2.86 11.74 1.52
C ARG A 79 1.70 11.56 2.48
N TYR A 80 1.99 11.13 3.69
CA TYR A 80 0.93 10.82 4.65
C TYR A 80 1.44 10.86 6.08
N ARG A 81 0.51 10.87 7.01
CA ARG A 81 0.81 10.72 8.44
C ARG A 81 0.63 9.27 8.82
N PHE A 82 1.69 8.65 9.36
CA PHE A 82 1.64 7.26 9.81
C PHE A 82 0.80 7.18 11.08
N SER A 83 -0.31 6.44 11.05
CA SER A 83 -1.30 6.46 12.13
C SER A 83 -0.75 5.95 13.47
N ALA A 84 0.16 4.98 13.44
CA ALA A 84 0.69 4.39 14.67
C ALA A 84 1.58 5.35 15.47
N THR A 85 2.28 6.27 14.83
CA THR A 85 3.23 7.17 15.49
C THR A 85 2.89 8.66 15.33
N GLY A 86 2.01 8.99 14.39
CA GLY A 86 1.70 10.37 14.04
C GLY A 86 2.79 11.07 13.23
N ARG A 87 3.82 10.35 12.79
CA ARG A 87 4.93 10.93 12.04
C ARG A 87 4.60 11.09 10.56
N LEU A 88 5.14 12.13 9.94
CA LEU A 88 4.95 12.37 8.51
C LEU A 88 5.90 11.48 7.70
N VAL A 89 5.37 10.89 6.64
CA VAL A 89 6.12 10.01 5.75
C VAL A 89 5.99 10.50 4.31
N HIS A 90 7.10 10.51 3.59
CA HIS A 90 7.14 10.62 2.13
C HIS A 90 7.86 9.38 1.62
N ASN A 91 7.11 8.42 1.11
CA ASN A 91 7.69 7.18 0.59
C ASN A 91 7.89 7.29 -0.93
N ILE A 92 8.83 6.51 -1.44
CA ILE A 92 9.16 6.47 -2.87
C ILE A 92 9.08 5.01 -3.28
N ILE A 93 8.14 4.68 -4.16
CA ILE A 93 7.78 3.30 -4.44
C ILE A 93 7.79 3.06 -5.95
N ASP A 94 8.41 1.96 -6.36
CA ASP A 94 8.35 1.44 -7.72
C ASP A 94 7.53 0.17 -7.71
N ALA A 95 6.58 0.09 -8.64
CA ALA A 95 5.62 -1.00 -8.71
C ALA A 95 5.73 -1.75 -10.02
N GLU A 96 5.60 -3.08 -9.94
CA GLU A 96 5.54 -3.97 -11.10
C GLU A 96 4.23 -4.73 -11.08
N PHE A 97 3.64 -4.90 -12.27
CA PHE A 97 2.31 -5.52 -12.41
C PHE A 97 2.29 -6.56 -13.52
N THR A 98 1.43 -7.57 -13.35
CA THR A 98 0.92 -8.36 -14.47
C THR A 98 -0.60 -8.26 -14.46
N PHE A 99 -1.23 -8.57 -15.61
CA PHE A 99 -2.67 -8.42 -15.79
C PHE A 99 -3.27 -9.69 -16.37
N ASP A 100 -4.55 -9.93 -16.07
CA ASP A 100 -5.27 -11.04 -16.67
C ASP A 100 -5.83 -10.65 -18.05
N ALA A 101 -6.55 -11.57 -18.69
CA ALA A 101 -7.12 -11.34 -20.03
C ALA A 101 -8.17 -10.22 -20.05
N ALA A 102 -8.79 -9.92 -18.91
CA ALA A 102 -9.76 -8.84 -18.76
C ALA A 102 -9.10 -7.49 -18.46
N GLY A 103 -7.78 -7.43 -18.32
CA GLY A 103 -7.06 -6.21 -17.98
C GLY A 103 -7.04 -5.87 -16.48
N LEU A 104 -7.46 -6.81 -15.62
CA LEU A 104 -7.40 -6.63 -14.19
C LEU A 104 -6.01 -7.00 -13.66
N ILE A 105 -5.60 -6.38 -12.58
CA ILE A 105 -4.29 -6.64 -11.96
C ILE A 105 -4.25 -8.08 -11.43
N LEU A 106 -3.32 -8.87 -11.94
CA LEU A 106 -3.12 -10.25 -11.49
C LEU A 106 -2.03 -10.33 -10.43
N THR A 107 -0.88 -9.67 -10.66
CA THR A 107 0.15 -9.53 -9.63
C THR A 107 0.56 -8.07 -9.49
N HIS A 108 0.88 -7.69 -8.26
CA HIS A 108 1.31 -6.34 -7.92
C HIS A 108 2.43 -6.45 -6.90
N ARG A 109 3.59 -5.92 -7.24
CA ARG A 109 4.74 -5.91 -6.35
C ARG A 109 5.24 -4.49 -6.18
N ASP A 110 5.23 -4.00 -4.95
CA ASP A 110 5.78 -2.69 -4.59
C ASP A 110 7.16 -2.86 -3.96
N ARG A 111 8.09 -2.01 -4.35
CA ARG A 111 9.45 -1.97 -3.81
C ARG A 111 9.77 -0.58 -3.32
N PHE A 112 10.23 -0.48 -2.09
CA PHE A 112 10.70 0.78 -1.52
C PHE A 112 11.81 0.52 -0.51
N ASP A 113 12.58 1.56 -0.19
CA ASP A 113 13.65 1.49 0.80
C ASP A 113 13.04 1.42 2.20
N PHE A 114 13.01 0.21 2.77
CA PHE A 114 12.41 -0.03 4.09
C PHE A 114 13.10 0.77 5.19
N TRP A 115 14.42 0.93 5.13
CA TRP A 115 15.17 1.71 6.12
C TRP A 115 14.76 3.18 6.06
N ARG A 116 14.67 3.75 4.87
CA ARG A 116 14.20 5.12 4.69
C ARG A 116 12.79 5.30 5.24
N TRP A 117 11.89 4.37 4.88
CA TRP A 117 10.52 4.40 5.39
C TRP A 117 10.48 4.31 6.91
N SER A 118 11.22 3.38 7.50
CA SER A 118 11.19 3.14 8.94
C SER A 118 11.77 4.31 9.74
N ARG A 119 12.76 5.01 9.21
CA ARG A 119 13.27 6.23 9.84
C ARG A 119 12.20 7.31 9.92
N GLN A 120 11.43 7.48 8.86
CA GLN A 120 10.36 8.47 8.82
C GLN A 120 9.16 8.07 9.69
N ALA A 121 8.70 6.83 9.54
CA ALA A 121 7.48 6.35 10.17
C ALA A 121 7.65 6.06 11.65
N LEU A 122 8.79 5.50 12.05
CA LEU A 122 9.03 4.99 13.40
C LEU A 122 10.01 5.86 14.20
N GLY A 123 10.77 6.73 13.56
CA GLY A 123 11.76 7.57 14.22
C GLY A 123 12.99 6.79 14.65
N ALA A 124 13.43 6.95 15.91
CA ALA A 124 14.68 6.38 16.42
C ALA A 124 14.79 4.87 16.23
N PRO A 125 13.77 4.03 16.54
CA PRO A 125 13.87 2.60 16.26
C PRO A 125 14.13 2.28 14.79
N GLY A 126 13.49 3.03 13.87
CA GLY A 126 13.71 2.85 12.44
C GLY A 126 15.12 3.24 12.02
N PHE A 127 15.65 4.32 12.58
CA PHE A 127 17.00 4.77 12.29
C PHE A 127 18.04 3.74 12.70
N LEU A 128 17.87 3.15 13.90
CA LEU A 128 18.85 2.22 14.47
C LEU A 128 18.71 0.80 13.92
N LEU A 129 17.49 0.32 13.65
CA LEU A 129 17.21 -1.08 13.37
C LEU A 129 16.55 -1.33 12.01
N GLY A 130 16.20 -0.28 11.26
CA GLY A 130 15.43 -0.42 10.01
C GLY A 130 16.15 -1.18 8.91
N TRP A 131 17.48 -1.31 9.00
CA TRP A 131 18.27 -2.12 8.07
C TRP A 131 18.21 -3.61 8.40
N SER A 132 17.69 -3.98 9.58
CA SER A 132 17.72 -5.36 10.08
C SER A 132 16.45 -6.12 9.73
N GLY A 133 16.58 -7.43 9.53
CA GLY A 133 15.43 -8.30 9.32
C GLY A 133 14.53 -8.40 10.55
N PHE A 134 15.08 -8.11 11.74
CA PHE A 134 14.30 -8.14 12.98
C PHE A 134 13.18 -7.08 12.97
N LEU A 135 13.51 -5.82 12.65
CA LEU A 135 12.49 -4.77 12.60
C LEU A 135 11.51 -4.99 11.45
N ARG A 136 12.00 -5.42 10.29
CA ARG A 136 11.15 -5.75 9.15
C ARG A 136 10.14 -6.84 9.52
N GLY A 137 10.58 -7.89 10.21
CA GLY A 137 9.71 -8.95 10.69
C GLY A 137 8.65 -8.44 11.65
N LYS A 138 9.03 -7.55 12.58
CA LYS A 138 8.08 -6.93 13.51
C LYS A 138 7.03 -6.09 12.79
N VAL A 139 7.44 -5.28 11.83
CA VAL A 139 6.50 -4.46 11.05
C VAL A 139 5.54 -5.36 10.26
N ARG A 140 6.04 -6.42 9.63
CA ARG A 140 5.19 -7.37 8.90
C ARG A 140 4.16 -8.02 9.83
N ALA A 141 4.58 -8.44 11.03
CA ALA A 141 3.67 -9.06 12.00
C ALA A 141 2.59 -8.09 12.46
N GLN A 142 2.95 -6.83 12.75
CA GLN A 142 1.99 -5.81 13.15
C GLN A 142 1.02 -5.46 12.02
N ALA A 143 1.53 -5.39 10.78
CA ALA A 143 0.69 -5.11 9.61
C ALA A 143 -0.34 -6.22 9.40
N ALA A 144 0.08 -7.48 9.47
CA ALA A 144 -0.81 -8.63 9.33
C ALA A 144 -1.89 -8.64 10.43
N LYS A 145 -1.48 -8.36 11.67
CA LYS A 145 -2.40 -8.31 12.80
C LYS A 145 -3.43 -7.17 12.63
N GLY A 146 -2.98 -6.00 12.23
CA GLY A 146 -3.85 -4.85 11.98
C GLY A 146 -4.87 -5.15 10.90
N LEU A 147 -4.44 -5.78 9.81
CA LEU A 147 -5.33 -6.15 8.72
C LEU A 147 -6.37 -7.18 9.17
N ALA A 148 -5.96 -8.19 9.94
CA ALA A 148 -6.90 -9.19 10.46
C ALA A 148 -7.98 -8.56 11.33
N ILE A 149 -7.60 -7.60 12.19
CA ILE A 149 -8.55 -6.86 13.03
C ILE A 149 -9.50 -6.03 12.17
N TYR A 150 -8.98 -5.32 11.18
CA TYR A 150 -9.79 -4.50 10.27
C TYR A 150 -10.83 -5.35 9.54
N ARG A 151 -10.42 -6.51 9.02
CA ARG A 151 -11.32 -7.41 8.29
C ARG A 151 -12.45 -7.94 9.17
N LYS A 152 -12.18 -8.21 10.45
CA LYS A 152 -13.22 -8.62 11.40
C LYS A 152 -14.25 -7.53 11.62
N LYS A 153 -13.83 -6.29 11.75
CA LYS A 153 -14.72 -5.16 11.99
C LYS A 153 -15.57 -4.80 10.78
N SER A 154 -15.10 -5.09 9.57
CA SER A 154 -15.79 -4.73 8.33
C SER A 154 -16.76 -5.79 7.83
N LYS A 155 -16.92 -6.90 8.55
CA LYS A 155 -17.90 -7.96 8.21
C LYS A 155 -19.25 -7.72 8.85
#